data_b5cfa1e312a509e0c972ddceb9fd1b68
#
_entry.id   b5cfa1e312a509e0c972ddceb9fd1b68
#
_cell.length_a   1.000
_cell.length_b   1.000
_cell.length_c   1.000
_cell.angle_alpha   90.00
_cell.angle_beta   90.00
_cell.angle_gamma   90.00
#
_symmetry.space_group_name_H-M   'P 1'
#
loop_
_entity.id
_entity.type
_entity.pdbx_description
1 polymer ?
#
loop_
_entity_poly.entity_id
_entity_poly.type
_entity_poly.pdbx_seq_one_letter_code
_entity_poly.pdbx_strand_id
1 'polypeptide(L)'
;MNRLLIVLLLVSFIAPAFRPVTPPAKTSGSASVLAPVAAEPVKLSWEVLRDVTFKKKWYAEESVYMLYPTFGQSIQKLNGKAVELTGYVLPVDLESNLYVLSAFPYSACFFCGGAGPESVVSLKFKKAGKKFKTDERRTFRGTLKLNADNIYELNYIIADAEMVEQ
;
A
#
# COMPACT_ATOMS: atom_id res chain seq x y z
N MET A 1 24.47 41.80 67.24
CA MET A 1 24.12 41.72 68.68
C MET A 1 22.75 41.07 68.77
N ASN A 2 22.64 40.12 69.57
CA ASN A 2 21.48 39.21 70.05
C ASN A 2 21.45 37.89 69.34
N ARG A 3 22.05 36.94 69.95
CA ARG A 3 21.83 36.07 71.10
C ARG A 3 20.42 35.38 71.06
N LEU A 4 20.50 34.08 70.77
CA LEU A 4 20.12 33.02 71.73
C LEU A 4 18.68 32.57 71.57
N LEU A 5 18.40 31.33 71.27
CA LEU A 5 18.27 30.22 72.24
C LEU A 5 18.03 28.88 71.46
N ILE A 6 18.87 27.94 71.78
CA ILE A 6 18.75 26.52 71.40
C ILE A 6 17.73 25.91 72.32
N VAL A 7 16.68 25.29 71.73
CA VAL A 7 15.81 24.30 72.44
C VAL A 7 15.93 22.99 71.74
N LEU A 8 16.68 22.09 72.36
CA LEU A 8 16.78 20.69 72.00
C LEU A 8 15.49 19.96 72.38
N LEU A 9 14.71 19.57 71.42
CA LEU A 9 13.62 18.60 71.63
C LEU A 9 14.01 17.28 70.99
N LEU A 10 14.42 16.33 71.85
CA LEU A 10 14.59 14.91 71.50
C LEU A 10 13.21 14.32 71.25
N VAL A 11 12.87 14.11 69.99
CA VAL A 11 11.72 13.30 69.58
C VAL A 11 12.25 11.90 69.21
N SER A 12 11.96 10.94 70.09
CA SER A 12 12.23 9.54 69.84
C SER A 12 11.31 9.05 68.68
N PHE A 13 11.91 8.82 67.51
CA PHE A 13 11.26 8.21 66.39
C PHE A 13 11.25 6.69 66.60
N ILE A 14 10.09 6.11 66.90
CA ILE A 14 9.82 4.70 66.83
C ILE A 14 9.63 4.38 65.36
N ALA A 15 10.59 3.69 64.75
CA ALA A 15 10.51 3.23 63.38
C ALA A 15 9.58 1.99 63.29
N PRO A 16 8.46 2.05 62.50
CA PRO A 16 7.74 0.84 62.19
C PRO A 16 8.54 -0.04 61.22
N ALA A 17 8.71 -1.30 61.60
CA ALA A 17 9.34 -2.31 60.78
C ALA A 17 8.55 -2.51 59.47
N PHE A 18 9.07 -1.97 58.36
CA PHE A 18 8.53 -2.23 57.02
C PHE A 18 8.91 -3.67 56.64
N ARG A 19 7.92 -4.57 56.60
CA ARG A 19 8.08 -5.88 55.97
C ARG A 19 8.09 -5.68 54.47
N PRO A 20 9.11 -6.18 53.72
CA PRO A 20 9.07 -6.14 52.26
C PRO A 20 7.96 -7.09 51.79
N VAL A 21 6.93 -6.52 51.17
CA VAL A 21 5.94 -7.28 50.41
C VAL A 21 6.61 -7.63 49.08
N THR A 22 6.93 -8.89 48.88
CA THR A 22 7.34 -9.44 47.61
C THR A 22 6.16 -9.33 46.63
N PRO A 23 6.32 -8.61 45.50
CA PRO A 23 5.27 -8.58 44.49
C PRO A 23 5.13 -9.97 43.86
N PRO A 24 3.88 -10.39 43.52
CA PRO A 24 3.65 -11.67 42.87
C PRO A 24 4.38 -11.67 41.53
N ALA A 25 5.13 -12.75 41.28
CA ALA A 25 5.78 -12.99 40.00
C ALA A 25 4.74 -12.89 38.87
N LYS A 26 4.89 -11.86 38.01
CA LYS A 26 4.12 -11.80 36.76
C LYS A 26 4.54 -12.98 35.92
N THR A 27 3.69 -13.98 35.85
CA THR A 27 3.78 -15.04 34.85
C THR A 27 3.69 -14.36 33.49
N SER A 28 4.84 -14.17 32.86
CA SER A 28 4.94 -13.69 31.49
C SER A 28 4.43 -14.82 30.60
N GLY A 29 3.12 -14.87 30.44
CA GLY A 29 2.52 -15.63 29.36
C GLY A 29 2.95 -14.97 28.06
N SER A 30 3.97 -15.56 27.42
CA SER A 30 4.32 -15.24 26.04
C SER A 30 3.13 -15.61 25.16
N ALA A 31 2.17 -14.70 25.03
CA ALA A 31 1.20 -14.76 23.97
C ALA A 31 2.02 -14.55 22.68
N SER A 32 2.37 -15.64 22.02
CA SER A 32 2.82 -15.62 20.64
C SER A 32 1.71 -14.99 19.84
N VAL A 33 1.82 -13.69 19.61
CA VAL A 33 1.00 -12.98 18.63
C VAL A 33 1.40 -13.58 17.29
N LEU A 34 0.60 -14.56 16.83
CA LEU A 34 0.67 -15.04 15.47
C LEU A 34 0.46 -13.80 14.59
N ALA A 35 1.54 -13.29 14.00
CA ALA A 35 1.45 -12.29 12.96
C ALA A 35 0.46 -12.84 11.91
N PRO A 36 -0.50 -12.03 11.44
CA PRO A 36 -1.44 -12.49 10.43
C PRO A 36 -0.61 -13.00 9.26
N VAL A 37 -0.76 -14.29 8.95
CA VAL A 37 -0.17 -14.89 7.76
C VAL A 37 -0.70 -14.07 6.60
N ALA A 38 0.16 -13.26 6.00
CA ALA A 38 -0.19 -12.49 4.82
C ALA A 38 -0.69 -13.49 3.78
N ALA A 39 -1.99 -13.38 3.42
CA ALA A 39 -2.56 -14.25 2.41
C ALA A 39 -1.70 -14.18 1.14
N GLU A 40 -1.41 -15.34 0.55
CA GLU A 40 -0.66 -15.37 -0.70
C GLU A 40 -1.32 -14.49 -1.76
N PRO A 41 -0.54 -13.70 -2.52
CA PRO A 41 -1.10 -12.83 -3.53
C PRO A 41 -1.79 -13.65 -4.64
N VAL A 42 -2.94 -13.17 -5.07
CA VAL A 42 -3.69 -13.79 -6.17
C VAL A 42 -2.93 -13.54 -7.49
N LYS A 43 -2.63 -14.59 -8.24
CA LYS A 43 -2.08 -14.45 -9.58
C LYS A 43 -3.14 -13.85 -10.51
N LEU A 44 -2.98 -12.57 -10.80
CA LEU A 44 -3.89 -11.82 -11.67
C LEU A 44 -3.50 -12.04 -13.13
N SER A 45 -4.48 -12.24 -13.98
CA SER A 45 -4.29 -12.29 -15.43
C SER A 45 -4.92 -11.07 -16.10
N TRP A 46 -4.41 -10.70 -17.26
CA TRP A 46 -4.96 -9.62 -18.08
C TRP A 46 -6.39 -9.89 -18.54
N GLU A 47 -6.80 -11.17 -18.65
CA GLU A 47 -8.17 -11.56 -18.96
C GLU A 47 -9.16 -11.10 -17.88
N VAL A 48 -8.77 -11.16 -16.61
CA VAL A 48 -9.64 -10.72 -15.49
C VAL A 48 -9.83 -9.20 -15.53
N LEU A 49 -8.84 -8.42 -15.98
CA LEU A 49 -8.97 -6.98 -16.11
C LEU A 49 -9.93 -6.58 -17.24
N ARG A 50 -10.22 -7.48 -18.20
CA ARG A 50 -11.22 -7.24 -19.25
C ARG A 50 -12.67 -7.33 -18.77
N ASP A 51 -12.91 -7.77 -17.54
CA ASP A 51 -14.25 -7.73 -16.93
C ASP A 51 -14.63 -6.28 -16.56
N VAL A 52 -14.75 -5.45 -17.57
CA VAL A 52 -15.06 -4.01 -17.47
C VAL A 52 -15.79 -3.55 -18.74
N THR A 53 -16.69 -2.60 -18.58
CA THR A 53 -17.29 -1.88 -19.71
C THR A 53 -17.02 -0.39 -19.55
N PHE A 54 -16.82 0.31 -20.67
CA PHE A 54 -16.54 1.73 -20.67
C PHE A 54 -17.70 2.51 -21.27
N LYS A 55 -18.10 3.59 -20.55
CA LYS A 55 -19.09 4.55 -21.08
C LYS A 55 -18.42 5.90 -21.26
N LYS A 56 -18.59 6.48 -22.45
CA LYS A 56 -18.11 7.82 -22.76
C LYS A 56 -18.97 8.84 -22.04
N LYS A 57 -18.37 9.68 -21.19
CA LYS A 57 -19.04 10.79 -20.49
C LYS A 57 -18.30 12.08 -20.74
N TRP A 58 -19.05 13.19 -20.83
CA TRP A 58 -18.50 14.53 -20.86
C TRP A 58 -18.00 14.93 -19.47
N TYR A 59 -16.74 15.36 -19.38
CA TYR A 59 -16.15 15.91 -18.19
C TYR A 59 -16.01 17.42 -18.36
N ALA A 60 -16.91 18.19 -17.70
CA ALA A 60 -17.07 19.62 -17.96
C ALA A 60 -15.88 20.46 -17.51
N GLU A 61 -15.21 20.06 -16.42
CA GLU A 61 -14.08 20.80 -15.85
C GLU A 61 -12.90 20.87 -16.81
N GLU A 62 -12.63 19.80 -17.53
CA GLU A 62 -11.54 19.72 -18.51
C GLU A 62 -12.01 19.84 -19.97
N SER A 63 -13.32 20.00 -20.18
CA SER A 63 -13.95 20.08 -21.51
C SER A 63 -13.56 18.92 -22.44
N VAL A 64 -13.54 17.70 -21.90
CA VAL A 64 -13.19 16.48 -22.65
C VAL A 64 -14.18 15.36 -22.43
N TYR A 65 -14.21 14.41 -23.37
CA TYR A 65 -14.90 13.13 -23.16
C TYR A 65 -13.95 12.12 -22.54
N MET A 66 -14.37 11.55 -21.42
CA MET A 66 -13.64 10.50 -20.71
C MET A 66 -14.36 9.16 -20.77
N LEU A 67 -13.58 8.08 -20.72
CA LEU A 67 -14.08 6.71 -20.61
C LEU A 67 -14.22 6.33 -19.14
N TYR A 68 -15.46 6.23 -18.68
CA TYR A 68 -15.76 5.79 -17.31
C TYR A 68 -15.95 4.29 -17.26
N PRO A 69 -15.19 3.57 -16.40
CA PRO A 69 -15.32 2.14 -16.26
C PRO A 69 -16.54 1.76 -15.43
N THR A 70 -17.15 0.64 -15.80
CA THR A 70 -18.06 -0.11 -14.96
C THR A 70 -17.43 -1.49 -14.80
N PHE A 71 -16.83 -1.73 -13.64
CA PHE A 71 -16.12 -2.96 -13.35
C PHE A 71 -17.11 -4.12 -13.14
N GLY A 72 -16.81 -5.28 -13.70
CA GLY A 72 -17.57 -6.49 -13.49
C GLY A 72 -17.25 -7.16 -12.15
N GLN A 73 -18.00 -8.20 -11.82
CA GLN A 73 -17.92 -8.84 -10.51
C GLN A 73 -16.60 -9.56 -10.24
N SER A 74 -15.96 -10.13 -11.26
CA SER A 74 -14.70 -10.87 -11.09
C SER A 74 -13.58 -9.96 -10.65
N ILE A 75 -13.44 -8.78 -11.28
CA ILE A 75 -12.40 -7.83 -10.92
C ILE A 75 -12.74 -7.06 -9.64
N GLN A 76 -14.02 -6.75 -9.38
CA GLN A 76 -14.44 -6.09 -8.14
C GLN A 76 -14.08 -6.89 -6.89
N LYS A 77 -14.18 -8.22 -6.93
CA LYS A 77 -13.81 -9.11 -5.82
C LYS A 77 -12.33 -9.05 -5.47
N LEU A 78 -11.49 -8.58 -6.38
CA LEU A 78 -10.05 -8.43 -6.20
C LEU A 78 -9.64 -7.04 -5.73
N ASN A 79 -10.56 -6.08 -5.70
CA ASN A 79 -10.28 -4.74 -5.18
C ASN A 79 -9.85 -4.80 -3.71
N GLY A 80 -8.71 -4.20 -3.40
CA GLY A 80 -8.09 -4.25 -2.07
C GLY A 80 -7.36 -5.55 -1.74
N LYS A 81 -7.27 -6.52 -2.67
CA LYS A 81 -6.54 -7.77 -2.45
C LYS A 81 -5.09 -7.65 -2.89
N ALA A 82 -4.23 -8.46 -2.24
CA ALA A 82 -2.87 -8.68 -2.71
C ALA A 82 -2.90 -9.48 -4.01
N VAL A 83 -2.25 -8.95 -5.05
CA VAL A 83 -2.19 -9.56 -6.39
C VAL A 83 -0.77 -9.61 -6.91
N GLU A 84 -0.52 -10.51 -7.85
CA GLU A 84 0.67 -10.54 -8.70
C GLU A 84 0.27 -10.45 -10.15
N LEU A 85 0.92 -9.55 -10.91
CA LEU A 85 0.66 -9.36 -12.33
C LEU A 85 1.99 -9.28 -13.08
N THR A 86 2.07 -9.99 -14.21
CA THR A 86 3.22 -9.95 -15.11
C THR A 86 2.89 -9.17 -16.36
N GLY A 87 3.79 -8.29 -16.78
CA GLY A 87 3.60 -7.49 -17.99
C GLY A 87 4.88 -6.80 -18.43
N TYR A 88 4.74 -5.89 -19.40
CA TYR A 88 5.80 -5.05 -19.93
C TYR A 88 5.82 -3.73 -19.17
N VAL A 89 6.99 -3.35 -18.68
CA VAL A 89 7.15 -2.09 -17.93
C VAL A 89 7.29 -0.93 -18.92
N LEU A 90 6.50 0.11 -18.72
CA LEU A 90 6.52 1.34 -19.48
C LEU A 90 6.86 2.51 -18.55
N PRO A 91 8.06 3.10 -18.63
CA PRO A 91 8.36 4.35 -17.95
C PRO A 91 7.56 5.49 -18.58
N VAL A 92 6.70 6.13 -17.81
CA VAL A 92 5.90 7.29 -18.28
C VAL A 92 6.56 8.59 -17.90
N ASP A 93 6.99 8.69 -16.64
CA ASP A 93 7.74 9.84 -16.14
C ASP A 93 8.79 9.34 -15.13
N LEU A 94 10.06 9.49 -15.52
CA LEU A 94 11.19 9.04 -14.71
C LEU A 94 11.49 9.97 -13.52
N GLU A 95 11.11 11.24 -13.60
CA GLU A 95 11.34 12.22 -12.54
C GLU A 95 10.38 11.97 -11.38
N SER A 96 9.11 11.75 -11.68
CA SER A 96 8.09 11.39 -10.70
C SER A 96 8.03 9.89 -10.37
N ASN A 97 8.93 9.08 -10.94
CA ASN A 97 8.96 7.62 -10.76
C ASN A 97 7.63 6.95 -11.16
N LEU A 98 6.99 7.48 -12.22
CA LEU A 98 5.73 6.98 -12.74
C LEU A 98 5.97 5.88 -13.76
N TYR A 99 5.54 4.68 -13.42
CA TYR A 99 5.61 3.50 -14.27
C TYR A 99 4.23 2.88 -14.46
N VAL A 100 4.07 2.29 -15.63
CA VAL A 100 2.88 1.53 -16.00
C VAL A 100 3.30 0.11 -16.37
N LEU A 101 2.51 -0.87 -15.95
CA LEU A 101 2.61 -2.24 -16.41
C LEU A 101 1.59 -2.43 -17.54
N SER A 102 2.01 -2.98 -18.65
CA SER A 102 1.19 -3.19 -19.84
C SER A 102 1.11 -4.67 -20.22
N ALA A 103 -0.05 -5.09 -20.73
CA ALA A 103 -0.23 -6.41 -21.33
C ALA A 103 0.62 -6.60 -22.60
N PHE A 104 0.93 -5.49 -23.28
CA PHE A 104 1.58 -5.47 -24.60
C PHE A 104 2.83 -4.60 -24.55
N PRO A 105 3.81 -4.85 -25.43
CA PRO A 105 4.96 -3.96 -25.61
C PRO A 105 4.50 -2.54 -26.00
N TYR A 106 5.39 -1.55 -25.79
CA TYR A 106 5.10 -0.14 -26.02
C TYR A 106 4.44 0.15 -27.39
N SER A 107 4.94 -0.45 -28.45
CA SER A 107 4.44 -0.24 -29.81
C SER A 107 2.99 -0.69 -30.04
N ALA A 108 2.45 -1.56 -29.19
CA ALA A 108 1.09 -2.10 -29.29
C ALA A 108 0.25 -1.83 -28.02
N CYS A 109 0.72 -0.95 -27.13
CA CYS A 109 0.05 -0.67 -25.86
C CYS A 109 -1.09 0.36 -26.01
N PHE A 110 -1.80 0.61 -24.89
CA PHE A 110 -2.89 1.58 -24.83
C PHE A 110 -2.47 2.99 -25.28
N PHE A 111 -1.30 3.48 -24.87
CA PHE A 111 -0.83 4.83 -25.20
C PHE A 111 -0.54 5.03 -26.70
N CYS A 112 -0.32 3.96 -27.44
CA CYS A 112 -0.15 3.98 -28.90
C CYS A 112 -1.45 3.69 -29.66
N GLY A 113 -2.57 3.52 -28.94
CA GLY A 113 -3.88 3.20 -29.52
C GLY A 113 -4.02 1.75 -29.99
N GLY A 114 -3.09 0.86 -29.63
CA GLY A 114 -3.13 -0.56 -30.01
C GLY A 114 -4.00 -1.43 -29.12
N ALA A 115 -4.41 -0.91 -27.93
CA ALA A 115 -5.17 -1.67 -26.95
C ALA A 115 -6.10 -0.76 -26.14
N GLY A 116 -7.05 -1.36 -25.39
CA GLY A 116 -7.96 -0.62 -24.52
C GLY A 116 -7.38 -0.27 -23.14
N PRO A 117 -8.08 0.59 -22.38
CA PRO A 117 -7.63 1.01 -21.05
C PRO A 117 -7.46 -0.12 -20.04
N GLU A 118 -8.10 -1.26 -20.27
CA GLU A 118 -8.00 -2.46 -19.45
C GLU A 118 -6.66 -3.19 -19.60
N SER A 119 -5.84 -2.77 -20.56
CA SER A 119 -4.54 -3.38 -20.84
C SER A 119 -3.38 -2.72 -20.10
N VAL A 120 -3.64 -1.73 -19.25
CA VAL A 120 -2.60 -0.99 -18.52
C VAL A 120 -2.95 -0.84 -17.04
N VAL A 121 -1.91 -0.88 -16.19
CA VAL A 121 -2.02 -0.77 -14.73
C VAL A 121 -0.93 0.18 -14.23
N SER A 122 -1.30 1.17 -13.43
CA SER A 122 -0.36 2.06 -12.77
C SER A 122 0.39 1.34 -11.64
N LEU A 123 1.71 1.51 -11.58
CA LEU A 123 2.54 0.99 -10.49
C LEU A 123 2.85 2.11 -9.50
N LYS A 124 2.31 2.02 -8.29
CA LYS A 124 2.65 2.90 -7.16
C LYS A 124 3.61 2.15 -6.24
N PHE A 125 4.90 2.41 -6.39
CA PHE A 125 5.93 1.68 -5.65
C PHE A 125 5.92 2.00 -4.16
N LYS A 126 6.12 0.97 -3.34
CA LYS A 126 6.30 1.10 -1.90
C LYS A 126 7.61 1.83 -1.54
N LYS A 127 8.64 1.61 -2.35
CA LYS A 127 9.94 2.26 -2.22
C LYS A 127 10.39 2.76 -3.59
N ALA A 128 10.77 4.03 -3.65
CA ALA A 128 11.39 4.60 -4.84
C ALA A 128 12.82 4.02 -5.04
N GLY A 129 13.30 4.01 -6.27
CA GLY A 129 14.73 3.81 -6.54
C GLY A 129 15.11 2.76 -7.58
N LYS A 130 14.25 1.80 -7.93
CA LYS A 130 14.56 0.86 -9.01
C LYS A 130 14.13 1.46 -10.35
N LYS A 131 15.06 1.59 -11.28
CA LYS A 131 14.78 2.04 -12.64
C LYS A 131 14.56 0.84 -13.54
N PHE A 132 13.54 0.91 -14.39
CA PHE A 132 13.22 -0.10 -15.38
C PHE A 132 13.35 0.49 -16.77
N LYS A 133 13.73 -0.35 -17.74
CA LYS A 133 13.75 0.02 -19.16
C LYS A 133 12.38 -0.27 -19.79
N THR A 134 12.07 0.45 -20.86
CA THR A 134 10.90 0.16 -21.70
C THR A 134 10.92 -1.30 -22.14
N ASP A 135 9.73 -1.92 -22.10
CA ASP A 135 9.49 -3.31 -22.52
C ASP A 135 10.22 -4.39 -21.71
N GLU A 136 10.79 -4.04 -20.55
CA GLU A 136 11.21 -5.08 -19.62
C GLU A 136 10.00 -5.87 -19.15
N ARG A 137 9.99 -7.17 -19.36
CA ARG A 137 8.91 -8.04 -18.85
C ARG A 137 9.20 -8.40 -17.39
N ARG A 138 8.33 -7.97 -16.47
CA ARG A 138 8.50 -8.16 -15.02
C ARG A 138 7.19 -8.54 -14.36
N THR A 139 7.29 -9.15 -13.19
CA THR A 139 6.16 -9.43 -12.30
C THR A 139 6.20 -8.48 -11.12
N PHE A 140 5.06 -7.87 -10.82
CA PHE A 140 4.88 -7.03 -9.65
C PHE A 140 3.77 -7.59 -8.77
N ARG A 141 3.99 -7.50 -7.46
CA ARG A 141 2.94 -7.75 -6.47
C ARG A 141 2.63 -6.47 -5.72
N GLY A 142 1.42 -6.38 -5.21
CA GLY A 142 0.93 -5.27 -4.42
C GLY A 142 -0.56 -5.34 -4.22
N THR A 143 -1.16 -4.27 -3.76
CA THR A 143 -2.61 -4.21 -3.53
C THR A 143 -3.30 -3.65 -4.77
N LEU A 144 -4.21 -4.44 -5.37
CA LEU A 144 -5.03 -3.95 -6.47
C LEU A 144 -6.02 -2.90 -5.99
N LYS A 145 -6.08 -1.78 -6.68
CA LYS A 145 -7.09 -0.74 -6.49
C LYS A 145 -7.77 -0.45 -7.82
N LEU A 146 -9.09 -0.37 -7.79
CA LEU A 146 -9.91 0.02 -8.92
C LEU A 146 -10.25 1.49 -8.79
N ASN A 147 -10.07 2.23 -9.87
CA ASN A 147 -10.36 3.66 -9.96
C ASN A 147 -11.42 3.92 -11.04
N ALA A 148 -12.58 4.38 -10.63
CA ALA A 148 -13.67 4.73 -11.53
C ALA A 148 -13.80 6.25 -11.75
N ASP A 149 -13.37 7.05 -10.79
CA ASP A 149 -13.79 8.46 -10.68
C ASP A 149 -12.65 9.47 -10.87
N ASN A 150 -11.42 9.11 -10.46
CA ASN A 150 -10.29 10.02 -10.61
C ASN A 150 -9.71 9.93 -12.03
N ILE A 151 -9.97 10.93 -12.85
CA ILE A 151 -9.54 10.99 -14.25
C ILE A 151 -8.03 11.19 -14.43
N TYR A 152 -7.31 11.58 -13.38
CA TYR A 152 -5.85 11.77 -13.41
C TYR A 152 -5.06 10.49 -13.11
N GLU A 153 -5.76 9.37 -12.86
CA GLU A 153 -5.15 8.07 -12.61
C GLU A 153 -5.74 7.01 -13.55
N LEU A 154 -4.95 5.97 -13.83
CA LEU A 154 -5.46 4.82 -14.59
C LEU A 154 -6.54 4.08 -13.81
N ASN A 155 -7.39 3.35 -14.53
CA ASN A 155 -8.50 2.59 -13.94
C ASN A 155 -8.04 1.45 -13.02
N TYR A 156 -6.84 0.94 -13.23
CA TYR A 156 -6.21 -0.10 -12.43
C TYR A 156 -4.90 0.42 -11.83
N ILE A 157 -4.71 0.15 -10.55
CA ILE A 157 -3.52 0.58 -9.81
C ILE A 157 -3.05 -0.59 -8.96
N ILE A 158 -1.77 -0.92 -9.01
CA ILE A 158 -1.11 -1.76 -8.02
C ILE A 158 -0.41 -0.84 -7.04
N ALA A 159 -1.02 -0.67 -5.87
CA ALA A 159 -0.46 0.10 -4.77
C ALA A 159 0.54 -0.74 -3.98
N ASP A 160 1.51 -0.05 -3.36
CA ASP A 160 2.62 -0.68 -2.64
C ASP A 160 3.34 -1.72 -3.50
N ALA A 161 3.52 -1.40 -4.79
CA ALA A 161 4.09 -2.30 -5.77
C ALA A 161 5.53 -2.67 -5.41
N GLU A 162 5.83 -3.97 -5.44
CA GLU A 162 7.15 -4.54 -5.28
C GLU A 162 7.42 -5.50 -6.45
N MET A 163 8.63 -5.43 -7.02
CA MET A 163 9.02 -6.39 -8.05
C MET A 163 9.25 -7.76 -7.42
N VAL A 164 8.68 -8.80 -8.02
CA VAL A 164 8.97 -10.18 -7.66
C VAL A 164 10.26 -10.60 -8.35
N GLU A 165 11.28 -10.95 -7.57
CA GLU A 165 12.52 -11.52 -8.10
C GLU A 165 12.26 -12.98 -8.52
N GLN A 166 12.66 -13.31 -9.73
CA GLN A 166 12.58 -14.68 -10.28
C GLN A 166 13.89 -15.40 -10.06
#